data_ebcd4acec697bb5cbeeb6713e8150cb7
#
_entry.id   ebcd4acec697bb5cbeeb6713e8150cb7
#
_cell.length_a   1.000
_cell.length_b   1.000
_cell.length_c   1.000
_cell.angle_alpha   90.00
_cell.angle_beta   90.00
_cell.angle_gamma   90.00
#
_symmetry.space_group_name_H-M   'P 1'
#
loop_
_entity.id
_entity.type
_entity.pdbx_description
1 polymer ?
#
loop_
_entity_poly.entity_id
_entity_poly.type
_entity_poly.pdbx_seq_one_letter_code
_entity_poly.pdbx_strand_id
1 'polypeptide(L)'
;NIRKAVEMGIDKDGFCSVIMQGRGVPAKAAFPSSFSYGNDAVETVSYDPDGAKKLLEESGWTDTDGDGYVDKDGQKLSINWLTYPTRLEQPKLAEYAQATLKDIGIDVQVNNTSDHRTFAENGEFDVYVSSTTTAPTGDPEYFFTSTVVGSKNYGNYQNEEVTKLTEQLHQ
;
A
#
# COMPACT_ATOMS: atom_id res chain seq x y z
N ASN A 1 -12.88 -2.54 5.27
CA ASN A 1 -13.47 -1.94 4.03
C ASN A 1 -12.65 -0.75 3.52
N ILE A 2 -12.24 0.20 4.37
CA ILE A 2 -11.46 1.39 3.94
C ILE A 2 -10.16 0.97 3.23
N ARG A 3 -9.36 0.05 3.80
CA ARG A 3 -8.12 -0.43 3.16
C ARG A 3 -8.37 -1.00 1.77
N LYS A 4 -9.47 -1.74 1.60
CA LYS A 4 -9.86 -2.29 0.30
C LYS A 4 -10.28 -1.19 -0.68
N ALA A 5 -11.04 -0.18 -0.22
CA ALA A 5 -11.42 0.97 -1.04
C ALA A 5 -10.17 1.77 -1.50
N VAL A 6 -9.19 1.98 -0.61
CA VAL A 6 -7.91 2.60 -0.97
C VAL A 6 -7.19 1.79 -2.05
N GLU A 7 -7.12 0.46 -1.91
CA GLU A 7 -6.46 -0.40 -2.90
C GLU A 7 -7.19 -0.38 -4.25
N MET A 8 -8.53 -0.40 -4.24
CA MET A 8 -9.37 -0.28 -5.45
C MET A 8 -9.26 1.09 -6.11
N GLY A 9 -8.99 2.15 -5.35
CA GLY A 9 -8.87 3.53 -5.82
C GLY A 9 -7.52 3.88 -6.44
N ILE A 10 -6.50 3.02 -6.34
CA ILE A 10 -5.17 3.28 -6.91
C ILE A 10 -5.02 2.57 -8.25
N ASP A 11 -4.89 3.35 -9.34
CA ASP A 11 -4.64 2.83 -10.68
C ASP A 11 -3.17 2.41 -10.85
N LYS A 12 -2.86 1.18 -10.46
CA LYS A 12 -1.50 0.61 -10.53
C LYS A 12 -1.02 0.42 -11.97
N ASP A 13 -1.91 0.06 -12.88
CA ASP A 13 -1.60 -0.11 -14.31
C ASP A 13 -1.33 1.24 -14.98
N GLY A 14 -2.14 2.25 -14.70
CA GLY A 14 -1.92 3.62 -15.16
C GLY A 14 -0.60 4.19 -14.65
N PHE A 15 -0.28 4.00 -13.38
CA PHE A 15 1.01 4.40 -12.83
C PHE A 15 2.19 3.75 -13.58
N CYS A 16 2.17 2.44 -13.78
CA CYS A 16 3.25 1.72 -14.47
C CYS A 16 3.36 2.12 -15.94
N SER A 17 2.25 2.28 -16.65
CA SER A 17 2.25 2.59 -18.08
C SER A 17 2.60 4.05 -18.36
N VAL A 18 2.00 4.99 -17.63
CA VAL A 18 2.11 6.44 -17.90
C VAL A 18 3.29 7.05 -17.14
N ILE A 19 3.31 6.92 -15.82
CA ILE A 19 4.33 7.58 -14.98
C ILE A 19 5.68 6.88 -15.11
N MET A 20 5.69 5.53 -15.08
CA MET A 20 6.91 4.73 -15.22
C MET A 20 7.27 4.45 -16.68
N GLN A 21 6.45 4.89 -17.65
CA GLN A 21 6.68 4.70 -19.08
C GLN A 21 6.93 3.22 -19.45
N GLY A 22 6.18 2.32 -18.84
CA GLY A 22 6.30 0.86 -19.05
C GLY A 22 7.56 0.22 -18.45
N ARG A 23 8.32 0.92 -17.60
CA ARG A 23 9.53 0.39 -16.95
C ARG A 23 9.23 -0.41 -15.68
N GLY A 24 7.99 -0.69 -15.40
CA GLY A 24 7.52 -1.48 -14.26
C GLY A 24 6.27 -2.24 -14.60
N VAL A 25 5.95 -3.21 -13.81
CA VAL A 25 4.68 -3.95 -13.87
C VAL A 25 4.04 -3.92 -12.49
N PRO A 26 2.71 -3.83 -12.39
CA PRO A 26 2.02 -3.94 -11.11
C PRO A 26 2.33 -5.28 -10.45
N ALA A 27 2.78 -5.24 -9.21
CA ALA A 27 3.04 -6.44 -8.45
C ALA A 27 1.70 -7.09 -8.02
N LYS A 28 1.64 -8.41 -8.11
CA LYS A 28 0.51 -9.20 -7.57
C LYS A 28 0.72 -9.54 -6.10
N ALA A 29 1.98 -9.77 -5.71
CA ALA A 29 2.38 -10.21 -4.39
C ALA A 29 3.71 -9.58 -3.99
N ALA A 30 4.24 -10.01 -2.85
CA ALA A 30 5.51 -9.52 -2.32
C ALA A 30 6.72 -9.91 -3.17
N PHE A 31 6.59 -10.94 -4.03
CA PHE A 31 7.68 -11.44 -4.87
C PHE A 31 7.41 -11.17 -6.35
N PRO A 32 8.48 -10.95 -7.14
CA PRO A 32 8.36 -10.82 -8.58
C PRO A 32 7.69 -12.04 -9.23
N SER A 33 6.89 -11.81 -10.27
CA SER A 33 6.22 -12.89 -11.03
C SER A 33 7.18 -13.86 -11.74
N SER A 34 8.47 -13.52 -11.80
CA SER A 34 9.53 -14.41 -12.30
C SER A 34 9.89 -15.54 -11.32
N PHE A 35 9.46 -15.44 -10.06
CA PHE A 35 9.69 -16.52 -9.09
C PHE A 35 8.62 -17.59 -9.22
N SER A 36 9.01 -18.84 -9.00
CA SER A 36 8.12 -20.01 -9.07
C SER A 36 7.17 -20.14 -7.89
N TYR A 37 7.18 -19.20 -6.96
CA TYR A 37 6.35 -19.21 -5.74
C TYR A 37 5.83 -17.81 -5.43
N GLY A 38 4.82 -17.74 -4.55
CA GLY A 38 4.34 -16.50 -3.95
C GLY A 38 3.41 -15.66 -4.82
N ASN A 39 3.00 -16.14 -6.00
CA ASN A 39 2.16 -15.38 -6.93
C ASN A 39 0.84 -16.06 -7.30
N ASP A 40 0.82 -17.38 -7.46
CA ASP A 40 -0.31 -18.09 -8.09
C ASP A 40 -1.59 -18.09 -7.24
N ALA A 41 -1.46 -18.10 -5.91
CA ALA A 41 -2.58 -18.14 -4.98
C ALA A 41 -3.04 -16.73 -4.52
N VAL A 42 -2.43 -15.65 -5.04
CA VAL A 42 -2.75 -14.29 -4.60
C VAL A 42 -3.83 -13.69 -5.50
N GLU A 43 -4.99 -13.44 -4.91
CA GLU A 43 -6.04 -12.65 -5.54
C GLU A 43 -5.67 -11.16 -5.47
N THR A 44 -5.62 -10.51 -6.63
CA THR A 44 -5.35 -9.07 -6.72
C THR A 44 -6.64 -8.27 -6.75
N VAL A 45 -6.63 -7.15 -6.06
CA VAL A 45 -7.69 -6.16 -6.16
C VAL A 45 -7.44 -5.30 -7.41
N SER A 46 -8.41 -5.31 -8.33
CA SER A 46 -8.36 -4.48 -9.54
C SER A 46 -8.69 -3.03 -9.23
N TYR A 47 -8.19 -2.11 -10.06
CA TYR A 47 -8.62 -0.72 -10.04
C TYR A 47 -10.11 -0.65 -10.39
N ASP A 48 -10.90 -0.17 -9.46
CA ASP A 48 -12.36 -0.03 -9.56
C ASP A 48 -12.82 1.15 -8.69
N PRO A 49 -12.71 2.38 -9.18
CA PRO A 49 -13.06 3.57 -8.41
C PRO A 49 -14.55 3.63 -8.06
N ASP A 50 -15.42 3.09 -8.90
CA ASP A 50 -16.86 3.08 -8.61
C ASP A 50 -17.20 2.07 -7.51
N GLY A 51 -16.60 0.89 -7.56
CA GLY A 51 -16.68 -0.08 -6.47
C GLY A 51 -16.08 0.42 -5.17
N ALA A 52 -14.99 1.20 -5.23
CA ALA A 52 -14.38 1.84 -4.07
C ALA A 52 -15.31 2.86 -3.42
N LYS A 53 -15.95 3.75 -4.20
CA LYS A 53 -16.95 4.71 -3.72
C LYS A 53 -18.10 3.99 -3.01
N LYS A 54 -18.66 2.98 -3.66
CA LYS A 54 -19.74 2.18 -3.09
C LYS A 54 -19.34 1.54 -1.76
N LEU A 55 -18.13 1.01 -1.67
CA LEU A 55 -17.62 0.39 -0.45
C LEU A 55 -17.43 1.41 0.69
N LEU A 56 -17.04 2.64 0.36
CA LEU A 56 -16.97 3.75 1.32
C LEU A 56 -18.37 4.12 1.80
N GLU A 57 -19.34 4.30 0.91
CA GLU A 57 -20.75 4.59 1.24
C GLU A 57 -21.36 3.50 2.14
N GLU A 58 -21.20 2.23 1.80
CA GLU A 58 -21.64 1.08 2.60
C GLU A 58 -20.99 1.03 3.99
N SER A 59 -19.82 1.68 4.15
CA SER A 59 -19.10 1.81 5.42
C SER A 59 -19.47 3.10 6.18
N GLY A 60 -20.41 3.89 5.64
CA GLY A 60 -20.91 5.13 6.24
C GLY A 60 -20.03 6.35 5.98
N TRP A 61 -19.18 6.31 4.96
CA TRP A 61 -18.39 7.44 4.50
C TRP A 61 -19.03 8.07 3.27
N THR A 62 -19.51 9.31 3.39
CA THR A 62 -20.16 10.07 2.32
C THR A 62 -19.76 11.53 2.40
N ASP A 63 -19.71 12.22 1.27
CA ASP A 63 -19.47 13.67 1.25
C ASP A 63 -20.76 14.37 1.70
N THR A 64 -20.78 14.83 2.96
CA THR A 64 -21.98 15.43 3.56
C THR A 64 -21.99 16.95 3.49
N ASP A 65 -20.84 17.60 3.30
CA ASP A 65 -20.71 19.07 3.23
C ASP A 65 -20.45 19.59 1.80
N GLY A 66 -20.21 18.70 0.82
CA GLY A 66 -20.04 19.04 -0.58
C GLY A 66 -18.63 19.54 -0.92
N ASP A 67 -17.61 19.28 -0.08
CA ASP A 67 -16.24 19.68 -0.32
C ASP A 67 -15.46 18.75 -1.24
N GLY A 68 -16.08 17.64 -1.68
CA GLY A 68 -15.52 16.63 -2.57
C GLY A 68 -14.76 15.51 -1.87
N TYR A 69 -14.77 15.50 -0.54
CA TYR A 69 -14.19 14.42 0.27
C TYR A 69 -15.27 13.74 1.10
N VAL A 70 -15.10 12.44 1.33
CA VAL A 70 -16.03 11.71 2.17
C VAL A 70 -15.74 11.94 3.65
N ASP A 71 -16.79 12.10 4.43
CA ASP A 71 -16.74 12.27 5.86
C ASP A 71 -17.65 11.29 6.58
N LYS A 72 -17.43 11.11 7.88
CA LYS A 72 -18.25 10.33 8.78
C LYS A 72 -18.21 10.97 10.16
N ASP A 73 -19.38 11.17 10.78
CA ASP A 73 -19.48 11.81 12.09
C ASP A 73 -18.78 13.19 12.16
N GLY A 74 -18.79 13.94 11.03
CA GLY A 74 -18.14 15.25 10.90
C GLY A 74 -16.62 15.19 10.78
N GLN A 75 -16.05 14.00 10.53
CA GLN A 75 -14.62 13.82 10.33
C GLN A 75 -14.33 13.38 8.90
N LYS A 76 -13.52 14.15 8.18
CA LYS A 76 -13.04 13.84 6.83
C LYS A 76 -12.16 12.59 6.84
N LEU A 77 -12.32 11.74 5.83
CA LEU A 77 -11.42 10.61 5.61
C LEU A 77 -10.09 11.12 5.04
N SER A 78 -9.12 11.30 5.92
CA SER A 78 -7.77 11.71 5.57
C SER A 78 -6.77 10.58 5.83
N ILE A 79 -5.80 10.41 4.91
CA ILE A 79 -4.76 9.37 4.96
C ILE A 79 -3.39 10.03 4.96
N ASN A 80 -2.57 9.71 5.96
CA ASN A 80 -1.17 10.11 6.01
C ASN A 80 -0.34 9.11 5.19
N TRP A 81 0.15 9.57 4.03
CA TRP A 81 0.98 8.78 3.12
C TRP A 81 2.45 9.09 3.33
N LEU A 82 3.17 8.17 3.93
CA LEU A 82 4.60 8.30 4.21
C LEU A 82 5.42 7.74 3.05
N THR A 83 6.39 8.53 2.56
CA THR A 83 7.34 8.14 1.52
C THR A 83 8.67 8.86 1.71
N TYR A 84 9.66 8.61 0.84
CA TYR A 84 10.98 9.22 0.94
C TYR A 84 11.60 9.55 -0.44
N PRO A 85 12.47 10.60 -0.52
CA PRO A 85 12.92 11.16 -1.80
C PRO A 85 14.03 10.37 -2.50
N THR A 86 14.69 9.40 -1.84
CA THR A 86 15.84 8.70 -2.41
C THR A 86 15.49 7.66 -3.48
N ARG A 87 14.21 7.36 -3.64
CA ARG A 87 13.65 6.52 -4.71
C ARG A 87 12.65 7.35 -5.49
N LEU A 88 13.03 7.78 -6.70
CA LEU A 88 12.28 8.75 -7.50
C LEU A 88 10.85 8.31 -7.85
N GLU A 89 10.62 7.01 -7.95
CA GLU A 89 9.31 6.43 -8.22
C GLU A 89 8.32 6.57 -7.06
N GLN A 90 8.81 6.61 -5.83
CA GLN A 90 7.93 6.59 -4.65
C GLN A 90 7.18 7.90 -4.41
N PRO A 91 7.83 9.09 -4.44
CA PRO A 91 7.10 10.35 -4.38
C PRO A 91 6.09 10.51 -5.52
N LYS A 92 6.46 10.05 -6.74
CA LYS A 92 5.54 10.08 -7.88
C LYS A 92 4.33 9.16 -7.69
N LEU A 93 4.54 7.99 -7.06
CA LEU A 93 3.44 7.10 -6.70
C LEU A 93 2.51 7.76 -5.67
N ALA A 94 3.08 8.46 -4.69
CA ALA A 94 2.29 9.18 -3.69
C ALA A 94 1.43 10.27 -4.32
N GLU A 95 1.99 11.08 -5.21
CA GLU A 95 1.27 12.13 -5.94
C GLU A 95 0.18 11.53 -6.87
N TYR A 96 0.50 10.44 -7.56
CA TYR A 96 -0.46 9.75 -8.42
C TYR A 96 -1.60 9.13 -7.62
N ALA A 97 -1.29 8.45 -6.51
CA ALA A 97 -2.29 7.90 -5.60
C ALA A 97 -3.15 9.00 -4.96
N GLN A 98 -2.55 10.14 -4.59
CA GLN A 98 -3.29 11.30 -4.09
C GLN A 98 -4.35 11.77 -5.11
N ALA A 99 -4.00 11.83 -6.39
CA ALA A 99 -4.93 12.24 -7.43
C ALA A 99 -6.07 11.22 -7.62
N THR A 100 -5.74 9.92 -7.77
CA THR A 100 -6.76 8.88 -7.99
C THR A 100 -7.64 8.63 -6.76
N LEU A 101 -7.10 8.76 -5.55
CA LEU A 101 -7.87 8.63 -4.31
C LEU A 101 -8.77 9.83 -4.05
N LYS A 102 -8.37 11.03 -4.50
CA LYS A 102 -9.24 12.21 -4.50
C LYS A 102 -10.50 11.99 -5.33
N ASP A 103 -10.39 11.29 -6.47
CA ASP A 103 -11.53 10.98 -7.33
C ASP A 103 -12.59 10.10 -6.66
N ILE A 104 -12.21 9.40 -5.59
CA ILE A 104 -13.12 8.63 -4.75
C ILE A 104 -13.41 9.28 -3.39
N GLY A 105 -13.01 10.55 -3.22
CA GLY A 105 -13.32 11.34 -2.05
C GLY A 105 -12.39 11.11 -0.84
N ILE A 106 -11.20 10.55 -1.04
CA ILE A 106 -10.21 10.37 0.03
C ILE A 106 -9.17 11.49 -0.02
N ASP A 107 -8.97 12.17 1.11
CA ASP A 107 -7.92 13.19 1.28
C ASP A 107 -6.59 12.52 1.63
N VAL A 108 -5.56 12.67 0.78
CA VAL A 108 -4.24 12.08 1.01
C VAL A 108 -3.23 13.17 1.34
N GLN A 109 -2.66 13.10 2.54
CA GLN A 109 -1.59 13.97 3.01
C GLN A 109 -0.24 13.29 2.80
N VAL A 110 0.54 13.78 1.83
CA VAL A 110 1.83 13.18 1.49
C VAL A 110 2.93 13.73 2.38
N ASN A 111 3.56 12.86 3.18
CA ASN A 111 4.78 13.13 3.92
C ASN A 111 5.98 12.50 3.19
N ASN A 112 6.70 13.31 2.40
CA ASN A 112 7.89 12.88 1.69
C ASN A 112 9.14 13.36 2.44
N THR A 113 9.71 12.50 3.27
CA THR A 113 10.81 12.87 4.17
C THR A 113 11.98 11.89 4.16
N SER A 114 13.20 12.39 4.30
CA SER A 114 14.38 11.54 4.49
C SER A 114 14.38 10.81 5.85
N ASP A 115 13.64 11.33 6.82
CA ASP A 115 13.48 10.75 8.17
C ASP A 115 12.32 9.74 8.27
N HIS A 116 11.92 9.20 7.13
CA HIS A 116 10.77 8.29 7.01
C HIS A 116 10.80 7.08 7.97
N ARG A 117 12.00 6.63 8.38
CA ARG A 117 12.14 5.50 9.30
C ARG A 117 11.65 5.83 10.69
N THR A 118 12.02 6.99 11.23
CA THR A 118 11.53 7.46 12.53
C THR A 118 10.01 7.58 12.53
N PHE A 119 9.42 8.16 11.48
CA PHE A 119 7.96 8.21 11.33
C PHE A 119 7.33 6.80 11.27
N ALA A 120 7.96 5.87 10.54
CA ALA A 120 7.46 4.50 10.45
C ALA A 120 7.56 3.76 11.80
N GLU A 121 8.66 3.90 12.51
CA GLU A 121 8.88 3.30 13.85
C GLU A 121 7.90 3.86 14.89
N ASN A 122 7.54 5.13 14.79
CA ASN A 122 6.55 5.77 15.66
C ASN A 122 5.09 5.45 15.25
N GLY A 123 4.86 4.82 14.10
CA GLY A 123 3.51 4.57 13.58
C GLY A 123 2.78 5.81 13.07
N GLU A 124 3.51 6.85 12.68
CA GLU A 124 2.98 8.13 12.22
C GLU A 124 2.63 8.09 10.72
N PHE A 125 1.83 7.12 10.32
CA PHE A 125 1.37 6.94 8.95
C PHE A 125 0.13 6.03 8.90
N ASP A 126 -0.66 6.16 7.83
CA ASP A 126 -1.71 5.21 7.44
C ASP A 126 -1.26 4.32 6.28
N VAL A 127 -0.50 4.89 5.35
CA VAL A 127 0.16 4.18 4.26
C VAL A 127 1.65 4.51 4.27
N TYR A 128 2.49 3.49 4.31
CA TYR A 128 3.94 3.63 4.17
C TYR A 128 4.44 2.89 2.94
N VAL A 129 5.02 3.62 1.99
CA VAL A 129 5.61 3.06 0.77
C VAL A 129 7.10 2.93 0.93
N SER A 130 7.57 1.69 0.90
CA SER A 130 8.97 1.33 1.06
C SER A 130 9.42 0.34 -0.01
N SER A 131 10.67 0.42 -0.43
CA SER A 131 11.28 -0.57 -1.32
C SER A 131 11.87 -1.72 -0.53
N THR A 132 11.51 -2.94 -0.89
CA THR A 132 12.12 -4.16 -0.37
C THR A 132 12.85 -4.88 -1.51
N THR A 133 14.11 -5.26 -1.28
CA THR A 133 14.89 -6.03 -2.24
C THR A 133 14.71 -7.52 -1.93
N THR A 134 14.35 -8.30 -2.94
CA THR A 134 14.36 -9.76 -2.82
C THR A 134 15.80 -10.28 -2.84
N ALA A 135 16.06 -11.38 -2.12
CA ALA A 135 17.37 -12.00 -2.13
C ALA A 135 17.73 -12.46 -3.56
N PRO A 136 18.98 -12.24 -4.03
CA PRO A 136 19.41 -12.69 -5.36
C PRO A 136 19.30 -14.20 -5.58
N THR A 137 19.31 -14.98 -4.50
CA THR A 137 19.13 -16.44 -4.49
C THR A 137 17.67 -16.85 -4.68
N GLY A 138 16.73 -15.90 -4.62
CA GLY A 138 15.32 -16.20 -4.61
C GLY A 138 14.77 -16.68 -3.26
N ASP A 139 15.56 -16.57 -2.19
CA ASP A 139 15.15 -16.99 -0.86
C ASP A 139 14.10 -16.03 -0.26
N PRO A 140 12.91 -16.51 0.15
CA PRO A 140 11.88 -15.67 0.75
C PRO A 140 12.13 -15.30 2.21
N GLU A 141 13.07 -15.96 2.89
CA GLU A 141 13.31 -15.85 4.32
C GLU A 141 13.44 -14.39 4.77
N TYR A 142 14.30 -13.61 4.12
CA TYR A 142 14.57 -12.23 4.52
C TYR A 142 13.33 -11.34 4.52
N PHE A 143 12.43 -11.52 3.56
CA PHE A 143 11.18 -10.77 3.51
C PHE A 143 10.30 -11.09 4.72
N PHE A 144 10.07 -12.37 4.98
CA PHE A 144 9.19 -12.79 6.07
C PHE A 144 9.79 -12.48 7.43
N THR A 145 11.07 -12.77 7.65
CA THR A 145 11.74 -12.56 8.95
C THR A 145 11.96 -11.08 9.28
N SER A 146 12.11 -10.21 8.30
CA SER A 146 12.32 -8.77 8.54
C SER A 146 11.05 -7.96 8.48
N THR A 147 10.18 -8.21 7.49
CA THR A 147 9.06 -7.31 7.15
C THR A 147 7.72 -7.82 7.67
N VAL A 148 7.53 -9.15 7.74
CA VAL A 148 6.24 -9.72 8.14
C VAL A 148 6.18 -9.99 9.64
N VAL A 149 7.23 -10.61 10.21
CA VAL A 149 7.28 -10.94 11.66
C VAL A 149 8.39 -10.21 12.41
N GLY A 150 9.27 -9.49 11.73
CA GLY A 150 10.44 -8.85 12.30
C GLY A 150 10.30 -7.36 12.58
N SER A 151 11.44 -6.71 12.78
CA SER A 151 11.55 -5.30 13.19
C SER A 151 11.01 -4.29 12.15
N LYS A 152 10.79 -4.69 10.90
CA LYS A 152 10.21 -3.85 9.85
C LYS A 152 8.72 -4.13 9.62
N ASN A 153 8.08 -4.84 10.54
CA ASN A 153 6.63 -5.04 10.52
C ASN A 153 5.90 -3.78 11.03
N TYR A 154 6.09 -2.68 10.33
CA TYR A 154 5.47 -1.39 10.68
C TYR A 154 3.94 -1.40 10.59
N GLY A 155 3.37 -2.34 9.83
CA GLY A 155 1.92 -2.54 9.71
C GLY A 155 1.30 -3.32 10.87
N ASN A 156 2.09 -3.76 11.86
CA ASN A 156 1.65 -4.57 13.01
C ASN A 156 0.87 -5.83 12.60
N TYR A 157 1.28 -6.46 11.49
CA TYR A 157 0.68 -7.72 11.06
C TYR A 157 0.94 -8.82 12.07
N GLN A 158 -0.11 -9.56 12.44
CA GLN A 158 -0.04 -10.66 13.39
C GLN A 158 -0.83 -11.85 12.86
N ASN A 159 -0.18 -12.98 12.71
CA ASN A 159 -0.77 -14.26 12.36
C ASN A 159 0.13 -15.39 12.86
N GLU A 160 -0.38 -16.20 13.78
CA GLU A 160 0.40 -17.27 14.43
C GLU A 160 0.86 -18.35 13.43
N GLU A 161 0.06 -18.67 12.43
CA GLU A 161 0.41 -19.67 11.41
C GLU A 161 1.55 -19.15 10.53
N VAL A 162 1.47 -17.89 10.09
CA VAL A 162 2.55 -17.26 9.31
C VAL A 162 3.83 -17.16 10.13
N THR A 163 3.75 -16.84 11.42
CA THR A 163 4.92 -16.82 12.31
C THR A 163 5.58 -18.19 12.39
N LYS A 164 4.80 -19.25 12.62
CA LYS A 164 5.32 -20.64 12.66
C LYS A 164 5.95 -21.08 11.33
N LEU A 165 5.31 -20.74 10.21
CA LEU A 165 5.87 -21.06 8.89
C LEU A 165 7.17 -20.29 8.64
N THR A 166 7.25 -19.04 9.08
CA THR A 166 8.48 -18.23 8.95
C THR A 166 9.63 -18.83 9.76
N GLU A 167 9.36 -19.34 10.96
CA GLU A 167 10.36 -20.03 11.79
C GLU A 167 10.92 -21.29 11.10
N GLN A 168 10.12 -21.96 10.26
CA GLN A 168 10.56 -23.15 9.52
C GLN A 168 11.47 -22.80 8.33
N LEU A 169 11.46 -21.55 7.83
CA LEU A 169 12.39 -21.12 6.78
C LEU A 169 13.86 -21.06 7.24
N HIS A 170 14.11 -21.05 8.55
CA HIS A 170 15.46 -21.07 9.14
C HIS A 170 16.09 -22.47 9.23
N GLN A 171 15.38 -23.51 8.82
CA GLN A 171 15.85 -24.91 8.94
C GLN A 171 16.34 -25.44 7.58
#